data_473080e62077dab83d628d353862355d
#
_entry.id   473080e62077dab83d628d353862355d
#
_cell.length_a   1.000
_cell.length_b   1.000
_cell.length_c   1.000
_cell.angle_alpha   90.00
_cell.angle_beta   90.00
_cell.angle_gamma   90.00
#
_symmetry.space_group_name_H-M   'P 1'
#
loop_
_entity.id
_entity.type
_entity.pdbx_description
1 polymer ?
#
loop_
_entity_poly.entity_id
_entity_poly.type
_entity_poly.pdbx_seq_one_letter_code
_entity_poly.pdbx_strand_id
1 'polypeptide(L)'
;MRIKDGFILRKIAGSDMVVPVGQNIADFNGIITLNGTAAFLWKILKEGSRPSIMAELLMKYYDVNNEIATKDTEEFVNQLKEANILEYDEDEV
;
A
#
# COMPACT_ATOMS: atom_id res chain seq x y z
N MET A 1 6.53 7.44 5.15
CA MET A 1 5.08 7.20 5.19
C MET A 1 4.76 5.80 5.66
N ARG A 2 3.57 5.59 6.10
CA ARG A 2 3.09 4.29 6.58
C ARG A 2 1.57 4.19 6.38
N ILE A 3 1.05 2.98 6.51
CA ILE A 3 -0.39 2.74 6.52
C ILE A 3 -0.94 3.18 7.88
N LYS A 4 -2.06 3.90 7.89
CA LYS A 4 -2.76 4.24 9.13
C LYS A 4 -3.19 2.97 9.87
N ASP A 5 -3.23 3.04 11.20
CA ASP A 5 -3.77 1.94 12.00
C ASP A 5 -5.25 1.74 11.66
N GLY A 6 -5.71 0.51 11.80
CA GLY A 6 -7.11 0.20 11.55
C GLY A 6 -7.42 -0.28 10.15
N PHE A 7 -6.41 -0.64 9.38
CA PHE A 7 -6.58 -1.25 8.06
C PHE A 7 -5.73 -2.50 7.99
N ILE A 8 -6.30 -3.57 7.50
CA ILE A 8 -5.61 -4.85 7.35
C ILE A 8 -5.77 -5.39 5.93
N LEU A 9 -4.84 -6.24 5.55
CA LEU A 9 -4.90 -6.95 4.28
C LEU A 9 -5.49 -8.33 4.54
N ARG A 10 -6.53 -8.69 3.80
CA ARG A 10 -7.16 -10.01 3.86
C ARG A 10 -7.26 -10.65 2.50
N LYS A 11 -7.11 -11.96 2.46
CA LYS A 11 -7.39 -12.72 1.25
C LYS A 11 -8.84 -13.16 1.28
N ILE A 12 -9.62 -12.67 0.33
CA ILE A 12 -11.05 -12.97 0.21
C ILE A 12 -11.29 -13.50 -1.20
N ALA A 13 -11.79 -14.72 -1.31
CA ALA A 13 -12.07 -15.36 -2.60
C ALA A 13 -10.87 -15.31 -3.55
N GLY A 14 -9.65 -15.50 -3.01
CA GLY A 14 -8.44 -15.51 -3.81
C GLY A 14 -7.83 -14.15 -4.11
N SER A 15 -8.46 -13.05 -3.69
CA SER A 15 -7.96 -11.71 -3.92
C SER A 15 -7.49 -11.07 -2.62
N ASP A 16 -6.41 -10.28 -2.72
CA ASP A 16 -5.91 -9.50 -1.60
C ASP A 16 -6.72 -8.21 -1.49
N MET A 17 -7.35 -8.00 -0.35
CA MET A 17 -8.22 -6.85 -0.13
C MET A 17 -7.86 -6.11 1.13
N VAL A 18 -7.88 -4.77 1.05
CA VAL A 18 -7.72 -3.90 2.21
C VAL A 18 -9.07 -3.71 2.85
N VAL A 19 -9.17 -4.05 4.13
CA VAL A 19 -10.43 -3.90 4.88
C VAL A 19 -10.20 -3.05 6.12
N PRO A 20 -11.16 -2.20 6.48
CA PRO A 20 -11.09 -1.43 7.72
C PRO A 20 -11.45 -2.31 8.91
N VAL A 21 -10.88 -1.99 10.08
CA VAL A 21 -11.23 -2.63 11.34
C VAL A 21 -11.48 -1.57 12.40
N GLY A 22 -12.23 -1.94 13.44
CA GLY A 22 -12.52 -1.03 14.54
C GLY A 22 -13.32 0.19 14.09
N GLN A 23 -12.89 1.36 14.52
CA GLN A 23 -13.61 2.61 14.25
C GLN A 23 -13.62 3.00 12.76
N ASN A 24 -12.68 2.48 11.98
CA ASN A 24 -12.59 2.82 10.56
C ASN A 24 -13.67 2.18 9.71
N ILE A 25 -14.36 1.17 10.23
CA ILE A 25 -15.45 0.50 9.50
C ILE A 25 -16.55 1.51 9.10
N ALA A 26 -16.88 2.44 9.99
CA ALA A 26 -17.94 3.41 9.74
C ALA A 26 -17.55 4.50 8.72
N ASP A 27 -16.26 4.83 8.66
CA ASP A 27 -15.77 5.97 7.87
C ASP A 27 -15.21 5.56 6.51
N PHE A 28 -14.87 4.29 6.33
CA PHE A 28 -14.24 3.82 5.11
C PHE A 28 -15.28 3.19 4.18
N ASN A 29 -15.51 3.87 3.06
CA ASN A 29 -16.45 3.39 2.04
C ASN A 29 -15.71 2.59 0.98
N GLY A 30 -16.05 1.31 0.88
CA GLY A 30 -15.56 0.45 -0.16
C GLY A 30 -14.44 -0.47 0.27
N ILE A 31 -13.95 -1.22 -0.70
CA ILE A 31 -12.90 -2.20 -0.51
C ILE A 31 -11.85 -1.92 -1.58
N ILE A 32 -10.59 -1.95 -1.20
CA ILE A 32 -9.48 -1.81 -2.14
C ILE A 32 -8.92 -3.19 -2.43
N THR A 33 -8.93 -3.59 -3.70
CA THR A 33 -8.33 -4.84 -4.14
C THR A 33 -6.90 -4.57 -4.60
N LEU A 34 -5.94 -5.36 -4.11
CA LEU A 34 -4.54 -5.22 -4.47
C LEU A 34 -4.09 -6.39 -5.34
N ASN A 35 -3.29 -6.10 -6.39
CA ASN A 35 -2.62 -7.15 -7.15
C ASN A 35 -1.41 -7.66 -6.36
N GLY A 36 -0.68 -8.65 -6.90
CA GLY A 36 0.45 -9.29 -6.20
C GLY A 36 1.56 -8.33 -5.79
N THR A 37 1.95 -7.41 -6.68
CA THR A 37 2.99 -6.43 -6.35
C THR A 37 2.49 -5.41 -5.35
N ALA A 38 1.24 -4.99 -5.45
CA ALA A 38 0.65 -4.06 -4.49
C ALA A 38 0.53 -4.68 -3.09
N ALA A 39 0.19 -5.97 -3.01
CA ALA A 39 0.16 -6.68 -1.73
C ALA A 39 1.54 -6.76 -1.08
N PHE A 40 2.58 -6.97 -1.90
CA PHE A 40 3.98 -6.94 -1.45
C PHE A 40 4.33 -5.55 -0.90
N LEU A 41 4.00 -4.50 -1.64
CA LEU A 41 4.25 -3.12 -1.22
C LEU A 41 3.47 -2.74 0.05
N TRP A 42 2.27 -3.25 0.21
CA TRP A 42 1.48 -3.05 1.41
C TRP A 42 2.23 -3.52 2.66
N LYS A 43 2.81 -4.71 2.60
CA LYS A 43 3.54 -5.29 3.73
C LYS A 43 4.74 -4.44 4.12
N ILE A 44 5.45 -3.89 3.12
CA ILE A 44 6.57 -2.99 3.36
C ILE A 44 6.09 -1.70 4.01
N LEU A 45 5.04 -1.11 3.46
CA LEU A 45 4.53 0.18 3.90
C LEU A 45 3.89 0.12 5.28
N LYS A 46 3.40 -1.05 5.69
CA LYS A 46 2.84 -1.28 7.02
C LYS A 46 3.88 -0.99 8.11
N GLU A 47 5.14 -1.28 7.84
CA GLU A 47 6.26 -1.01 8.76
C GLU A 47 6.82 0.41 8.61
N GLY A 48 6.38 1.13 7.60
CA GLY A 48 6.90 2.45 7.26
C GLY A 48 7.98 2.37 6.20
N SER A 49 7.88 3.20 5.18
CA SER A 49 8.85 3.23 4.10
C SER A 49 8.67 4.51 3.28
N ARG A 50 9.34 4.57 2.16
CA ARG A 50 9.22 5.67 1.19
C ARG A 50 9.25 5.08 -0.22
N PRO A 51 8.69 5.79 -1.21
CA PRO A 51 8.55 5.24 -2.56
C PRO A 51 9.85 4.75 -3.19
N SER A 52 10.97 5.46 -3.00
CA SER A 52 12.25 5.06 -3.57
C SER A 52 12.72 3.72 -3.04
N ILE A 53 12.57 3.48 -1.74
CA ILE A 53 12.95 2.22 -1.11
C ILE A 53 12.00 1.11 -1.54
N MET A 54 10.72 1.40 -1.62
CA MET A 54 9.70 0.45 -2.06
C MET A 54 9.98 -0.03 -3.48
N ALA A 55 10.32 0.89 -4.38
CA ALA A 55 10.67 0.55 -5.76
C ALA A 55 11.93 -0.32 -5.83
N GLU A 56 12.95 -0.01 -5.02
CA GLU A 56 14.16 -0.81 -4.95
C GLU A 56 13.88 -2.24 -4.49
N LEU A 57 13.03 -2.40 -3.49
CA LEU A 57 12.65 -3.72 -2.99
C LEU A 57 11.84 -4.49 -4.03
N LEU A 58 11.00 -3.79 -4.77
CA LEU A 58 10.23 -4.41 -5.84
C LEU A 58 11.16 -4.99 -6.92
N MET A 59 12.19 -4.23 -7.31
CA MET A 59 13.19 -4.70 -8.27
C MET A 59 14.00 -5.88 -7.73
N LYS A 60 14.24 -5.91 -6.41
CA LYS A 60 15.02 -6.97 -5.78
C LYS A 60 14.28 -8.31 -5.75
N TYR A 61 12.97 -8.27 -5.50
CA TYR A 61 12.18 -9.49 -5.30
C TYR A 61 11.30 -9.87 -6.48
N TYR A 62 11.18 -9.01 -7.48
CA TYR A 62 10.42 -9.28 -8.70
C TYR A 62 11.27 -8.96 -9.91
N ASP A 63 11.02 -9.65 -11.00
CA ASP A 63 11.76 -9.43 -12.24
C ASP A 63 11.17 -8.25 -13.01
N VAL A 64 11.40 -7.05 -12.49
CA VAL A 64 10.92 -5.80 -13.09
C VAL A 64 12.07 -4.79 -13.14
N ASN A 65 12.04 -3.91 -14.15
CA ASN A 65 13.03 -2.85 -14.27
C ASN A 65 12.63 -1.62 -13.43
N ASN A 66 13.50 -0.62 -13.39
CA ASN A 66 13.29 0.59 -12.62
C ASN A 66 12.02 1.33 -13.03
N GLU A 67 11.76 1.44 -14.32
CA GLU A 67 10.58 2.14 -14.83
C GLU A 67 9.29 1.50 -14.34
N ILE A 68 9.19 0.19 -14.44
CA ILE A 68 8.02 -0.55 -13.99
C ILE A 68 7.88 -0.49 -12.48
N ALA A 69 8.99 -0.68 -11.74
CA ALA A 69 8.97 -0.64 -10.28
C ALA A 69 8.52 0.72 -9.77
N THR A 70 9.01 1.80 -10.38
CA THR A 70 8.65 3.16 -10.01
C THR A 70 7.17 3.42 -10.30
N LYS A 71 6.71 3.03 -11.48
CA LYS A 71 5.31 3.20 -11.88
C LYS A 71 4.37 2.44 -10.96
N ASP A 72 4.66 1.17 -10.69
CA ASP A 72 3.82 0.34 -9.83
C ASP A 72 3.76 0.91 -8.41
N THR A 73 4.89 1.38 -7.90
CA THR A 73 4.94 2.00 -6.58
C THR A 73 4.12 3.28 -6.52
N GLU A 74 4.24 4.13 -7.54
CA GLU A 74 3.47 5.38 -7.61
C GLU A 74 1.97 5.12 -7.68
N GLU A 75 1.54 4.17 -8.51
CA GLU A 75 0.13 3.81 -8.63
C GLU A 75 -0.42 3.30 -7.30
N PHE A 76 0.34 2.46 -6.61
CA PHE A 76 -0.04 1.93 -5.31
C PHE A 76 -0.18 3.06 -4.27
N VAL A 77 0.83 3.91 -4.16
CA VAL A 77 0.81 5.03 -3.21
C VAL A 77 -0.35 5.97 -3.49
N ASN A 78 -0.60 6.29 -4.76
CA ASN A 78 -1.71 7.15 -5.14
C ASN A 78 -3.07 6.54 -4.79
N GLN A 79 -3.23 5.25 -4.99
CA GLN A 79 -4.45 4.54 -4.63
C GLN A 79 -4.74 4.67 -3.13
N LEU A 80 -3.71 4.48 -2.29
CA LEU A 80 -3.86 4.60 -0.84
C LEU A 80 -4.06 6.05 -0.42
N LYS A 81 -3.41 6.99 -1.09
CA LYS A 81 -3.55 8.41 -0.82
C LYS A 81 -4.99 8.89 -1.09
N GLU A 82 -5.56 8.46 -2.22
CA GLU A 82 -6.95 8.79 -2.56
C GLU A 82 -7.94 8.19 -1.58
N ALA A 83 -7.63 7.02 -1.03
CA ALA A 83 -8.46 6.37 -0.01
C ALA A 83 -8.23 6.96 1.39
N ASN A 84 -7.28 7.86 1.55
CA ASN A 84 -6.95 8.53 2.81
C ASN A 84 -6.53 7.54 3.91
N ILE A 85 -5.70 6.58 3.56
CA ILE A 85 -5.21 5.57 4.51
C ILE A 85 -3.70 5.64 4.74
N LEU A 86 -3.06 6.74 4.33
CA LEU A 86 -1.64 6.97 4.57
C LEU A 86 -1.41 7.97 5.69
N GLU A 87 -0.37 7.70 6.48
CA GLU A 87 0.20 8.64 7.44
C GLU A 87 1.57 9.06 6.93
N TYR A 88 1.90 10.32 7.11
CA TYR A 88 3.19 10.87 6.70
C TYR A 88 3.98 11.28 7.93
N ASP A 89 5.31 11.11 7.87
CA ASP A 89 6.20 11.64 8.89
C ASP A 89 6.27 13.16 8.75
N GLU A 90 6.67 13.86 9.80
CA GLU A 90 6.73 15.32 9.79
C GLU A 90 7.56 15.89 8.65
N ASP A 91 8.66 15.24 8.31
CA ASP A 91 9.59 15.68 7.26
C ASP A 91 9.08 15.38 5.85
N GLU A 92 7.97 14.68 5.69
CA GLU A 92 7.42 14.31 4.39
C GLU A 92 6.28 15.24 3.94
N VAL A 93 5.89 16.15 4.79
CA VAL A 93 4.75 17.02 4.53
C VAL A 93 5.15 18.27 3.75
#